data_bf82401dfd064fa0d2fc5f5f5a6b5231
#
_entry.id   bf82401dfd064fa0d2fc5f5f5a6b5231
#
_cell.length_a   1.000
_cell.length_b   1.000
_cell.length_c   1.000
_cell.angle_alpha   90.00
_cell.angle_beta   90.00
_cell.angle_gamma   90.00
#
_symmetry.space_group_name_H-M   'P 1'
#
loop_
_entity.id
_entity.type
_entity.pdbx_description
1 polymer ?
#
loop_
_entity_poly.entity_id
_entity_poly.type
_entity_poly.pdbx_seq_one_letter_code
_entity_poly.pdbx_strand_id
1 'polypeptide(L)'
;VVIEDFLIGEEASFIAVVSKDKIIPLATSQDHKAVGDGDVGLNTGGMGAYSPAPIVDEKMHQKIIDEVMQPTMQGLIAEGSPYLGFLYAGLMINNGELKVLEFNCRFGDPETQPILLRLKSSLVQLCLAAIEDKLDSYQIEWSKQHACGVVIASQGYPEDYSKNNKVSFQSTNADGIKLFHAGTKLHNEKVLTSGGRVFCATALGKDLQEAQSKAYDLVESVSFDGAFYRKDI
;
A
#
# COMPACT_ATOMS: atom_id res chain seq x y z
N VAL A 1 -9.69 22.01 12.61
CA VAL A 1 -8.80 22.42 11.50
C VAL A 1 -7.39 22.12 11.96
N VAL A 2 -6.65 21.36 11.14
CA VAL A 2 -5.22 21.10 11.32
C VAL A 2 -4.48 22.05 10.40
N ILE A 3 -3.43 22.70 10.88
CA ILE A 3 -2.57 23.60 10.10
C ILE A 3 -1.15 23.04 10.21
N GLU A 4 -0.56 22.71 9.09
CA GLU A 4 0.75 22.08 9.00
C GLU A 4 1.64 22.85 8.01
N ASP A 5 2.95 22.65 8.13
CA ASP A 5 3.90 23.15 7.14
C ASP A 5 3.73 22.38 5.83
N PHE A 6 3.88 23.07 4.71
CA PHE A 6 3.94 22.40 3.41
C PHE A 6 5.30 21.70 3.28
N LEU A 7 5.29 20.38 3.29
CA LEU A 7 6.49 19.57 3.17
C LEU A 7 6.82 19.29 1.70
N ILE A 8 8.11 19.29 1.39
CA ILE A 8 8.65 18.96 0.07
C ILE A 8 9.55 17.74 0.24
N GLY A 9 9.39 16.74 -0.63
CA GLY A 9 10.17 15.49 -0.60
C GLY A 9 9.47 14.39 -1.35
N GLU A 10 9.89 13.17 -1.10
CA GLU A 10 9.25 11.95 -1.59
C GLU A 10 8.47 11.29 -0.45
N GLU A 11 7.23 10.93 -0.73
CA GLU A 11 6.42 10.18 0.23
C GLU A 11 6.84 8.71 0.29
N ALA A 12 6.84 8.13 1.48
CA ALA A 12 7.06 6.72 1.69
C ALA A 12 6.09 6.18 2.75
N SER A 13 5.64 4.94 2.54
CA SER A 13 4.78 4.21 3.47
C SER A 13 5.62 3.18 4.24
N PHE A 14 5.68 3.34 5.56
CA PHE A 14 6.34 2.39 6.44
C PHE A 14 5.31 1.72 7.35
N ILE A 15 5.11 0.42 7.14
CA ILE A 15 4.11 -0.36 7.86
C ILE A 15 4.81 -1.40 8.71
N ALA A 16 4.38 -1.55 9.95
CA ALA A 16 4.89 -2.58 10.85
C ALA A 16 3.76 -3.33 11.56
N VAL A 17 4.01 -4.57 11.92
CA VAL A 17 3.22 -5.30 12.92
C VAL A 17 3.81 -5.00 14.29
N VAL A 18 2.95 -4.57 15.18
CA VAL A 18 3.33 -4.11 16.51
C VAL A 18 2.60 -4.92 17.57
N SER A 19 3.29 -5.27 18.63
CA SER A 19 2.73 -5.84 19.85
C SER A 19 3.47 -5.27 21.06
N LYS A 20 2.83 -4.35 21.77
CA LYS A 20 3.42 -3.61 22.90
C LYS A 20 4.68 -2.84 22.47
N ASP A 21 5.87 -3.26 22.91
CA ASP A 21 7.18 -2.68 22.59
C ASP A 21 7.89 -3.35 21.41
N LYS A 22 7.29 -4.41 20.84
CA LYS A 22 7.88 -5.20 19.75
C LYS A 22 7.38 -4.71 18.41
N ILE A 23 8.28 -4.58 17.44
CA ILE A 23 8.00 -4.06 16.11
C ILE A 23 8.62 -5.00 15.08
N ILE A 24 7.80 -5.54 14.17
CA ILE A 24 8.26 -6.22 12.96
C ILE A 24 7.91 -5.34 11.76
N PRO A 25 8.89 -4.66 11.14
CA PRO A 25 8.65 -3.90 9.91
C PRO A 25 8.25 -4.83 8.76
N LEU A 26 7.29 -4.38 7.97
CA LEU A 26 6.96 -4.99 6.69
C LEU A 26 7.85 -4.42 5.58
N ALA A 27 7.72 -4.97 4.36
CA ALA A 27 8.38 -4.38 3.22
C ALA A 27 7.90 -2.93 3.00
N THR A 28 8.83 -2.03 2.70
CA THR A 28 8.53 -0.62 2.43
C THR A 28 7.76 -0.45 1.13
N SER A 29 7.01 0.64 0.99
CA SER A 29 6.22 0.96 -0.19
C SER A 29 6.21 2.47 -0.44
N GLN A 30 5.99 2.87 -1.69
CA GLN A 30 5.64 4.25 -2.05
C GLN A 30 4.26 4.26 -2.72
N ASP A 31 3.39 5.13 -2.21
CA ASP A 31 2.05 5.35 -2.73
C ASP A 31 2.04 6.62 -3.60
N HIS A 32 1.13 6.67 -4.57
CA HIS A 32 0.91 7.79 -5.47
C HIS A 32 -0.50 8.35 -5.23
N LYS A 33 -0.58 9.42 -4.45
CA LYS A 33 -1.86 9.95 -3.95
C LYS A 33 -2.59 10.85 -4.93
N ALA A 34 -1.89 11.59 -5.78
CA ALA A 34 -2.54 12.46 -6.77
C ALA A 34 -3.27 11.65 -7.84
N VAL A 35 -4.43 12.15 -8.28
CA VAL A 35 -5.30 11.46 -9.24
C VAL A 35 -4.74 11.37 -10.65
N GLY A 36 -3.90 12.33 -11.06
CA GLY A 36 -3.37 12.45 -12.42
C GLY A 36 -1.88 12.14 -12.51
N ASP A 37 -1.44 11.81 -13.74
CA ASP A 37 -0.04 11.60 -14.08
C ASP A 37 0.81 12.82 -13.69
N GLY A 38 2.06 12.59 -13.26
CA GLY A 38 2.96 13.66 -12.81
C GLY A 38 2.59 14.26 -11.45
N ASP A 39 1.89 13.52 -10.61
CA ASP A 39 1.43 13.93 -9.28
C ASP A 39 0.62 15.22 -9.26
N VAL A 40 -0.27 15.37 -10.24
CA VAL A 40 -1.16 16.54 -10.34
C VAL A 40 -2.61 16.19 -10.02
N GLY A 41 -3.36 17.22 -9.60
CA GLY A 41 -4.78 17.10 -9.29
C GLY A 41 -5.05 16.82 -7.83
N LEU A 42 -6.26 16.35 -7.54
CA LEU A 42 -6.72 16.09 -6.18
C LEU A 42 -6.01 14.87 -5.58
N ASN A 43 -5.76 14.92 -4.27
CA ASN A 43 -5.35 13.74 -3.52
C ASN A 43 -6.49 12.73 -3.44
N THR A 44 -6.12 11.47 -3.54
CA THR A 44 -7.02 10.31 -3.50
C THR A 44 -6.67 9.40 -2.33
N GLY A 45 -7.28 8.24 -2.26
CA GLY A 45 -6.85 7.16 -1.37
C GLY A 45 -5.62 6.39 -1.87
N GLY A 46 -5.00 6.80 -2.98
CA GLY A 46 -3.87 6.16 -3.66
C GLY A 46 -4.27 5.58 -5.01
N MET A 47 -3.50 5.92 -6.04
CA MET A 47 -3.70 5.48 -7.43
C MET A 47 -2.78 4.34 -7.84
N GLY A 48 -1.89 3.95 -6.97
CA GLY A 48 -0.97 2.84 -7.15
C GLY A 48 0.19 2.93 -6.18
N ALA A 49 0.89 1.82 -6.02
CA ALA A 49 2.04 1.74 -5.13
C ALA A 49 3.02 0.67 -5.61
N TYR A 50 4.28 0.84 -5.26
CA TYR A 50 5.29 -0.18 -5.49
C TYR A 50 6.06 -0.52 -4.21
N SER A 51 6.67 -1.70 -4.18
CA SER A 51 7.46 -2.22 -3.07
C SER A 51 8.66 -3.02 -3.60
N PRO A 52 9.88 -2.81 -3.05
CA PRO A 52 10.21 -1.91 -1.95
C PRO A 52 10.26 -0.45 -2.40
N ALA A 53 10.23 0.48 -1.46
CA ALA A 53 10.42 1.91 -1.69
C ALA A 53 11.91 2.21 -1.93
N PRO A 54 12.36 2.71 -3.10
CA PRO A 54 13.77 2.99 -3.35
C PRO A 54 14.36 4.07 -2.45
N ILE A 55 13.53 5.04 -2.01
CA ILE A 55 13.93 6.12 -1.11
C ILE A 55 14.26 5.64 0.31
N VAL A 56 13.81 4.43 0.68
CA VAL A 56 14.05 3.84 2.00
C VAL A 56 15.16 2.80 1.90
N ASP A 57 16.39 3.27 1.90
CA ASP A 57 17.57 2.40 2.04
C ASP A 57 17.70 1.85 3.46
N GLU A 58 18.70 1.01 3.71
CA GLU A 58 18.92 0.38 5.03
C GLU A 58 19.14 1.42 6.15
N LYS A 59 19.83 2.51 5.85
CA LYS A 59 20.08 3.60 6.82
C LYS A 59 18.78 4.35 7.14
N MET A 60 18.00 4.69 6.13
CA MET A 60 16.71 5.34 6.30
C MET A 60 15.72 4.41 7.01
N HIS A 61 15.72 3.11 6.67
CA HIS A 61 14.89 2.12 7.35
C HIS A 61 15.17 2.09 8.86
N GLN A 62 16.46 2.03 9.27
CA GLN A 62 16.82 2.06 10.69
C GLN A 62 16.43 3.39 11.34
N LYS A 63 16.66 4.51 10.65
CA LYS A 63 16.25 5.84 11.14
C LYS A 63 14.75 5.93 11.40
N ILE A 64 13.91 5.37 10.51
CA ILE A 64 12.45 5.33 10.71
C ILE A 64 12.09 4.53 11.96
N ILE A 65 12.76 3.41 12.19
CA ILE A 65 12.53 2.62 13.40
C ILE A 65 12.89 3.43 14.66
N ASP A 66 14.08 4.02 14.68
CA ASP A 66 14.63 4.68 15.87
C ASP A 66 13.96 6.03 16.18
N GLU A 67 13.62 6.81 15.15
CA GLU A 67 13.10 8.18 15.33
C GLU A 67 11.57 8.27 15.26
N VAL A 68 10.88 7.26 14.66
CA VAL A 68 9.43 7.30 14.48
C VAL A 68 8.74 6.14 15.18
N MET A 69 9.05 4.89 14.79
CA MET A 69 8.25 3.76 15.24
C MET A 69 8.44 3.46 16.74
N GLN A 70 9.68 3.36 17.21
CA GLN A 70 9.97 3.08 18.61
C GLN A 70 9.47 4.20 19.56
N PRO A 71 9.73 5.50 19.31
CA PRO A 71 9.20 6.56 20.14
C PRO A 71 7.67 6.59 20.21
N THR A 72 7.00 6.33 19.07
CA THR A 72 5.53 6.24 19.03
C THR A 72 5.01 5.13 19.93
N MET A 73 5.61 3.94 19.85
CA MET A 73 5.21 2.82 20.70
C MET A 73 5.47 3.07 22.19
N GLN A 74 6.65 3.63 22.50
CA GLN A 74 6.99 3.97 23.88
C GLN A 74 6.03 5.03 24.44
N GLY A 75 5.66 6.03 23.65
CA GLY A 75 4.66 7.03 24.02
C GLY A 75 3.31 6.42 24.34
N LEU A 76 2.79 5.54 23.47
CA LEU A 76 1.51 4.85 23.68
C LEU A 76 1.53 3.96 24.95
N ILE A 77 2.64 3.29 25.20
CA ILE A 77 2.82 2.51 26.45
C ILE A 77 2.81 3.42 27.67
N ALA A 78 3.54 4.55 27.64
CA ALA A 78 3.60 5.52 28.73
C ALA A 78 2.23 6.14 29.05
N GLU A 79 1.38 6.30 28.03
CA GLU A 79 -0.01 6.76 28.17
C GLU A 79 -1.00 5.66 28.61
N GLY A 80 -0.51 4.45 28.87
CA GLY A 80 -1.34 3.30 29.29
C GLY A 80 -2.21 2.71 28.16
N SER A 81 -1.89 3.00 26.91
CA SER A 81 -2.60 2.52 25.73
C SER A 81 -1.68 1.75 24.77
N PRO A 82 -1.07 0.62 25.21
CA PRO A 82 -0.17 -0.16 24.37
C PRO A 82 -0.89 -0.62 23.09
N TYR A 83 -0.21 -0.45 21.95
CA TYR A 83 -0.79 -0.78 20.66
C TYR A 83 -0.55 -2.25 20.27
N LEU A 84 -1.56 -2.85 19.64
CA LEU A 84 -1.47 -4.18 19.02
C LEU A 84 -2.12 -4.12 17.64
N GLY A 85 -1.36 -4.40 16.59
CA GLY A 85 -1.88 -4.41 15.22
C GLY A 85 -0.90 -3.89 14.18
N PHE A 86 -1.45 -3.47 13.03
CA PHE A 86 -0.67 -2.86 11.97
C PHE A 86 -0.59 -1.34 12.19
N LEU A 87 0.60 -0.85 12.40
CA LEU A 87 0.87 0.59 12.48
C LEU A 87 1.51 1.06 11.16
N TYR A 88 0.84 1.95 10.48
CA TYR A 88 1.30 2.62 9.27
C TYR A 88 1.80 4.02 9.66
N ALA A 89 3.01 4.35 9.22
CA ALA A 89 3.55 5.72 9.24
C ALA A 89 3.69 6.21 7.80
N GLY A 90 2.94 7.26 7.46
CA GLY A 90 3.13 8.06 6.24
C GLY A 90 4.25 9.05 6.47
N LEU A 91 5.26 9.03 5.62
CA LEU A 91 6.51 9.74 5.80
C LEU A 91 6.80 10.63 4.60
N MET A 92 7.40 11.80 4.86
CA MET A 92 8.03 12.64 3.86
C MET A 92 9.53 12.60 4.06
N ILE A 93 10.27 12.24 3.01
CA ILE A 93 11.73 12.11 3.04
C ILE A 93 12.33 13.12 2.06
N ASN A 94 13.24 13.97 2.55
CA ASN A 94 13.92 14.96 1.73
C ASN A 94 15.39 15.05 2.12
N ASN A 95 16.30 14.69 1.22
CA ASN A 95 17.76 14.75 1.44
C ASN A 95 18.21 14.08 2.75
N GLY A 96 17.60 12.95 3.14
CA GLY A 96 17.90 12.22 4.37
C GLY A 96 17.21 12.79 5.63
N GLU A 97 16.46 13.88 5.50
CA GLU A 97 15.56 14.34 6.55
C GLU A 97 14.23 13.57 6.51
N LEU A 98 13.69 13.26 7.68
CA LEU A 98 12.49 12.48 7.88
C LEU A 98 11.43 13.31 8.60
N LYS A 99 10.23 13.39 8.04
CA LYS A 99 9.04 13.99 8.67
C LYS A 99 7.89 13.00 8.63
N VAL A 100 7.08 12.98 9.69
CA VAL A 100 5.86 12.20 9.76
C VAL A 100 4.70 13.03 9.21
N LEU A 101 3.94 12.45 8.28
CA LEU A 101 2.72 13.03 7.75
C LEU A 101 1.51 12.61 8.58
N GLU A 102 1.38 11.30 8.77
CA GLU A 102 0.25 10.72 9.49
C GLU A 102 0.58 9.32 10.04
N PHE A 103 -0.21 8.88 11.00
CA PHE A 103 -0.28 7.49 11.41
C PHE A 103 -1.65 6.91 11.07
N ASN A 104 -1.67 5.65 10.63
CA ASN A 104 -2.89 4.87 10.44
C ASN A 104 -2.80 3.54 11.20
N CYS A 105 -3.91 3.16 11.84
CA CYS A 105 -4.02 1.92 12.62
C CYS A 105 -4.52 0.75 11.74
N ARG A 106 -3.96 0.61 10.55
CA ARG A 106 -4.34 -0.37 9.54
C ARG A 106 -3.27 -0.48 8.46
N PHE A 107 -3.41 -1.50 7.63
CA PHE A 107 -2.67 -1.56 6.37
C PHE A 107 -3.00 -0.36 5.45
N GLY A 108 -2.05 -0.01 4.58
CA GLY A 108 -2.26 0.93 3.49
C GLY A 108 -3.12 0.33 2.36
N ASP A 109 -3.76 1.16 1.59
CA ASP A 109 -4.46 0.80 0.36
C ASP A 109 -4.23 1.95 -0.65
N PRO A 110 -3.35 1.74 -1.66
CA PRO A 110 -3.05 0.46 -2.34
C PRO A 110 -1.71 -0.23 -1.98
N GLU A 111 -1.08 0.05 -0.87
CA GLU A 111 0.23 -0.53 -0.54
C GLU A 111 0.15 -2.02 -0.15
N THR A 112 -0.97 -2.45 0.44
CA THR A 112 -1.17 -3.84 0.89
C THR A 112 -0.95 -4.84 -0.22
N GLN A 113 -1.46 -4.58 -1.42
CA GLN A 113 -1.43 -5.49 -2.53
C GLN A 113 0.01 -5.80 -2.97
N PRO A 114 0.87 -4.81 -3.31
CA PRO A 114 2.26 -5.08 -3.67
C PRO A 114 3.09 -5.61 -2.49
N ILE A 115 2.87 -5.15 -1.27
CA ILE A 115 3.58 -5.67 -0.09
C ILE A 115 3.27 -7.15 0.12
N LEU A 116 2.00 -7.53 0.18
CA LEU A 116 1.61 -8.91 0.44
C LEU A 116 1.93 -9.87 -0.71
N LEU A 117 1.98 -9.39 -1.96
CA LEU A 117 2.41 -10.23 -3.08
C LEU A 117 3.89 -10.64 -2.95
N ARG A 118 4.70 -9.84 -2.24
CA ARG A 118 6.10 -10.16 -1.92
C ARG A 118 6.27 -11.04 -0.67
N LEU A 119 5.24 -11.13 0.18
CA LEU A 119 5.33 -11.90 1.41
C LEU A 119 5.36 -13.40 1.12
N LYS A 120 6.38 -14.11 1.62
CA LYS A 120 6.54 -15.56 1.51
C LYS A 120 6.07 -16.30 2.74
N SER A 121 6.24 -15.70 3.92
CA SER A 121 5.77 -16.29 5.18
C SER A 121 4.27 -16.05 5.39
N SER A 122 3.66 -16.76 6.31
CA SER A 122 2.22 -16.68 6.56
C SER A 122 1.85 -15.41 7.32
N LEU A 123 1.01 -14.56 6.71
CA LEU A 123 0.43 -13.40 7.38
C LEU A 123 -0.41 -13.80 8.61
N VAL A 124 -1.13 -14.93 8.54
CA VAL A 124 -1.94 -15.42 9.65
C VAL A 124 -1.05 -15.79 10.84
N GLN A 125 0.07 -16.46 10.62
CA GLN A 125 1.01 -16.81 11.68
C GLN A 125 1.67 -15.56 12.28
N LEU A 126 1.97 -14.54 11.48
CA LEU A 126 2.46 -13.24 11.95
C LEU A 126 1.44 -12.56 12.88
N CYS A 127 0.17 -12.54 12.48
CA CYS A 127 -0.90 -11.98 13.31
C CYS A 127 -1.08 -12.76 14.62
N LEU A 128 -1.03 -14.09 14.58
CA LEU A 128 -1.09 -14.92 15.78
C LEU A 128 0.09 -14.68 16.70
N ALA A 129 1.31 -14.58 16.16
CA ALA A 129 2.50 -14.25 16.92
C ALA A 129 2.38 -12.88 17.62
N ALA A 130 1.78 -11.89 16.95
CA ALA A 130 1.51 -10.59 17.56
C ALA A 130 0.52 -10.68 18.73
N ILE A 131 -0.59 -11.40 18.55
CA ILE A 131 -1.63 -11.59 19.57
C ILE A 131 -1.09 -12.36 20.78
N GLU A 132 -0.26 -13.37 20.54
CA GLU A 132 0.33 -14.23 21.57
C GLU A 132 1.60 -13.65 22.21
N ASP A 133 2.00 -12.42 21.85
CA ASP A 133 3.22 -11.74 22.34
C ASP A 133 4.51 -12.51 22.00
N LYS A 134 4.53 -13.14 20.82
CA LYS A 134 5.62 -13.99 20.30
C LYS A 134 6.34 -13.40 19.09
N LEU A 135 6.24 -12.10 18.83
CA LEU A 135 6.88 -11.47 17.66
C LEU A 135 8.40 -11.68 17.63
N ASP A 136 9.08 -11.72 18.78
CA ASP A 136 10.53 -11.95 18.85
C ASP A 136 10.98 -13.30 18.27
N SER A 137 10.09 -14.28 18.24
CA SER A 137 10.37 -15.62 17.71
C SER A 137 9.90 -15.80 16.27
N TYR A 138 9.21 -14.81 15.70
CA TYR A 138 8.69 -14.90 14.34
C TYR A 138 9.68 -14.32 13.33
N GLN A 139 9.99 -15.12 12.30
CA GLN A 139 10.83 -14.68 11.19
C GLN A 139 9.95 -14.41 9.97
N ILE A 140 9.96 -13.18 9.51
CA ILE A 140 9.27 -12.79 8.29
C ILE A 140 10.17 -13.01 7.06
N GLU A 141 9.60 -13.62 6.02
CA GLU A 141 10.33 -13.90 4.78
C GLU A 141 9.73 -13.12 3.62
N TRP A 142 10.60 -12.49 2.83
CA TRP A 142 10.22 -11.69 1.68
C TRP A 142 10.78 -12.24 0.38
N SER A 143 10.01 -12.11 -0.70
CA SER A 143 10.55 -12.25 -2.05
C SER A 143 11.57 -11.14 -2.32
N LYS A 144 12.65 -11.50 -3.03
CA LYS A 144 13.63 -10.52 -3.53
C LYS A 144 13.10 -9.72 -4.73
N GLN A 145 11.99 -10.14 -5.31
CA GLN A 145 11.34 -9.45 -6.42
C GLN A 145 10.73 -8.13 -5.97
N HIS A 146 10.59 -7.21 -6.91
CA HIS A 146 9.83 -5.99 -6.76
C HIS A 146 8.35 -6.25 -7.07
N ALA A 147 7.47 -5.41 -6.55
CA ALA A 147 6.05 -5.46 -6.85
C ALA A 147 5.56 -4.06 -7.24
N CYS A 148 4.67 -4.00 -8.22
CA CYS A 148 3.95 -2.79 -8.61
C CYS A 148 2.46 -3.09 -8.62
N GLY A 149 1.66 -2.19 -8.04
CA GLY A 149 0.20 -2.24 -8.05
C GLY A 149 -0.35 -0.94 -8.66
N VAL A 150 -1.17 -1.07 -9.70
CA VAL A 150 -1.82 0.04 -10.39
C VAL A 150 -3.32 -0.01 -10.11
N VAL A 151 -3.86 1.08 -9.60
CA VAL A 151 -5.29 1.20 -9.30
C VAL A 151 -6.07 1.58 -10.55
N ILE A 152 -7.14 0.84 -10.81
CA ILE A 152 -8.11 1.16 -11.86
C ILE A 152 -9.33 1.77 -11.18
N ALA A 153 -9.63 3.02 -11.50
CA ALA A 153 -10.68 3.81 -10.86
C ALA A 153 -11.84 4.13 -11.82
N SER A 154 -12.98 4.48 -11.25
CA SER A 154 -14.15 4.99 -11.99
C SER A 154 -13.99 6.46 -12.30
N GLN A 155 -14.37 6.89 -13.51
CA GLN A 155 -14.38 8.28 -13.91
C GLN A 155 -15.10 9.17 -12.88
N GLY A 156 -14.49 10.28 -12.55
CA GLY A 156 -14.94 11.24 -11.54
C GLY A 156 -14.29 11.06 -10.17
N TYR A 157 -13.71 9.87 -9.87
CA TYR A 157 -12.99 9.68 -8.61
C TYR A 157 -11.80 10.66 -8.48
N PRO A 158 -11.54 11.30 -7.31
CA PRO A 158 -12.08 11.01 -5.97
C PRO A 158 -13.39 11.74 -5.61
N GLU A 159 -13.96 12.52 -6.52
CA GLU A 159 -15.23 13.21 -6.33
C GLU A 159 -16.42 12.28 -6.65
N ASP A 160 -17.46 12.81 -7.28
CA ASP A 160 -18.62 12.01 -7.67
C ASP A 160 -18.29 11.09 -8.85
N TYR A 161 -18.52 9.79 -8.68
CA TYR A 161 -18.25 8.78 -9.69
C TYR A 161 -19.44 7.85 -9.93
N SER A 162 -19.51 7.31 -11.14
CA SER A 162 -20.56 6.36 -11.53
C SER A 162 -20.35 4.99 -10.89
N LYS A 163 -21.46 4.31 -10.57
CA LYS A 163 -21.49 2.95 -10.02
C LYS A 163 -22.35 2.06 -10.90
N ASN A 164 -22.27 0.74 -10.67
CA ASN A 164 -23.03 -0.30 -11.36
C ASN A 164 -22.64 -0.50 -12.84
N ASN A 165 -21.51 0.01 -13.27
CA ASN A 165 -20.98 -0.31 -14.59
C ASN A 165 -20.55 -1.75 -14.64
N LYS A 166 -20.93 -2.48 -15.71
CA LYS A 166 -20.52 -3.87 -15.91
C LYS A 166 -19.02 -3.93 -16.18
N VAL A 167 -18.33 -4.78 -15.43
CA VAL A 167 -16.91 -5.03 -15.62
C VAL A 167 -16.69 -6.25 -16.49
N SER A 168 -15.77 -6.13 -17.45
CA SER A 168 -15.18 -7.26 -18.17
C SER A 168 -13.71 -7.35 -17.76
N PHE A 169 -13.25 -8.52 -17.39
CA PHE A 169 -11.85 -8.80 -17.08
C PHE A 169 -11.51 -10.25 -17.41
N GLN A 170 -10.23 -10.49 -17.70
CA GLN A 170 -9.71 -11.83 -17.86
C GLN A 170 -9.11 -12.30 -16.53
N SER A 171 -9.54 -13.46 -16.06
CA SER A 171 -8.89 -14.08 -14.89
C SER A 171 -7.49 -14.52 -15.29
N THR A 172 -6.50 -14.10 -14.53
CA THR A 172 -5.13 -14.59 -14.68
C THR A 172 -4.77 -15.48 -13.51
N ASN A 173 -4.20 -16.64 -13.81
CA ASN A 173 -3.66 -17.58 -12.84
C ASN A 173 -2.12 -17.63 -12.90
N ALA A 174 -1.49 -16.62 -13.50
CA ALA A 174 -0.04 -16.55 -13.59
C ALA A 174 0.56 -16.24 -12.22
N ASP A 175 1.62 -16.96 -11.85
CA ASP A 175 2.34 -16.74 -10.62
C ASP A 175 2.92 -15.31 -10.59
N GLY A 176 2.76 -14.65 -9.44
CA GLY A 176 3.26 -13.28 -9.24
C GLY A 176 2.45 -12.19 -9.94
N ILE A 177 1.26 -12.51 -10.50
CA ILE A 177 0.35 -11.53 -11.11
C ILE A 177 -1.03 -11.72 -10.50
N LYS A 178 -1.65 -10.63 -10.00
CA LYS A 178 -2.95 -10.72 -9.37
C LYS A 178 -3.79 -9.46 -9.55
N LEU A 179 -5.04 -9.66 -9.96
CA LEU A 179 -6.06 -8.63 -9.99
C LEU A 179 -6.85 -8.65 -8.67
N PHE A 180 -6.65 -7.64 -7.84
CA PHE A 180 -7.38 -7.51 -6.58
C PHE A 180 -8.65 -6.70 -6.79
N HIS A 181 -9.76 -7.25 -6.33
CA HIS A 181 -11.03 -6.54 -6.26
C HIS A 181 -11.02 -5.53 -5.11
N ALA A 182 -11.48 -4.30 -5.38
CA ALA A 182 -11.72 -3.26 -4.40
C ALA A 182 -13.21 -2.85 -4.46
N GLY A 183 -13.53 -1.74 -5.08
CA GLY A 183 -14.90 -1.25 -5.22
C GLY A 183 -15.73 -2.03 -6.25
N THR A 184 -15.91 -3.31 -6.04
CA THR A 184 -16.70 -4.21 -6.88
C THR A 184 -17.80 -4.90 -6.10
N LYS A 185 -18.86 -5.33 -6.79
CA LYS A 185 -19.91 -6.21 -6.25
C LYS A 185 -20.36 -7.24 -7.29
N LEU A 186 -20.79 -8.40 -6.82
CA LEU A 186 -21.43 -9.40 -7.65
C LEU A 186 -22.95 -9.17 -7.66
N HIS A 187 -23.54 -9.09 -8.86
CA HIS A 187 -24.99 -8.97 -9.05
C HIS A 187 -25.42 -9.78 -10.28
N ASN A 188 -26.29 -10.76 -10.11
CA ASN A 188 -26.76 -11.67 -11.17
C ASN A 188 -25.60 -12.22 -12.00
N GLU A 189 -24.62 -12.82 -11.33
CA GLU A 189 -23.39 -13.42 -11.93
C GLU A 189 -22.50 -12.43 -12.71
N LYS A 190 -22.75 -11.13 -12.60
CA LYS A 190 -21.95 -10.09 -13.23
C LYS A 190 -21.23 -9.28 -12.16
N VAL A 191 -19.97 -8.99 -12.41
CA VAL A 191 -19.19 -8.05 -11.59
C VAL A 191 -19.56 -6.63 -12.03
N LEU A 192 -19.92 -5.81 -11.07
CA LEU A 192 -20.27 -4.40 -11.28
C LEU A 192 -19.36 -3.52 -10.42
N THR A 193 -19.11 -2.29 -10.87
CA THR A 193 -18.45 -1.26 -10.07
C THR A 193 -19.35 -0.85 -8.89
N SER A 194 -18.75 -0.63 -7.72
CA SER A 194 -19.48 -0.20 -6.51
C SER A 194 -18.72 0.88 -5.72
N GLY A 195 -17.48 1.18 -6.10
CA GLY A 195 -16.61 2.20 -5.47
C GLY A 195 -15.83 3.01 -6.48
N GLY A 196 -15.10 4.02 -6.00
CA GLY A 196 -14.25 4.87 -6.84
C GLY A 196 -13.01 4.11 -7.33
N ARG A 197 -12.25 3.49 -6.43
CA ARG A 197 -11.18 2.54 -6.77
C ARG A 197 -11.80 1.15 -6.94
N VAL A 198 -11.68 0.59 -8.13
CA VAL A 198 -12.43 -0.62 -8.52
C VAL A 198 -11.57 -1.87 -8.46
N PHE A 199 -10.35 -1.79 -8.98
CA PHE A 199 -9.36 -2.87 -8.92
C PHE A 199 -7.97 -2.32 -8.59
N CYS A 200 -7.10 -3.23 -8.15
CA CYS A 200 -5.65 -3.02 -8.15
C CYS A 200 -5.00 -4.17 -8.94
N ALA A 201 -4.42 -3.83 -10.07
CA ALA A 201 -3.65 -4.75 -10.90
C ALA A 201 -2.22 -4.80 -10.36
N THR A 202 -1.79 -5.96 -9.84
CA THR A 202 -0.53 -6.08 -9.11
C THR A 202 0.33 -7.18 -9.69
N ALA A 203 1.63 -6.91 -9.88
CA ALA A 203 2.56 -7.87 -10.44
C ALA A 203 3.93 -7.84 -9.75
N LEU A 204 4.60 -9.01 -9.74
CA LEU A 204 5.99 -9.17 -9.36
C LEU A 204 6.91 -9.11 -10.60
N GLY A 205 8.09 -8.51 -10.42
CA GLY A 205 9.15 -8.48 -11.42
C GLY A 205 10.53 -8.65 -10.78
N LYS A 206 11.54 -9.01 -11.57
CA LYS A 206 12.94 -9.06 -11.10
C LYS A 206 13.45 -7.70 -10.63
N ASP A 207 12.90 -6.65 -11.20
CA ASP A 207 13.12 -5.25 -10.88
C ASP A 207 11.78 -4.49 -10.96
N LEU A 208 11.79 -3.21 -10.59
CA LEU A 208 10.59 -2.39 -10.59
C LEU A 208 10.01 -2.18 -11.99
N GLN A 209 10.86 -2.04 -13.01
CA GLN A 209 10.45 -1.83 -14.39
C GLN A 209 9.69 -3.04 -14.95
N GLU A 210 10.15 -4.27 -14.66
CA GLU A 210 9.45 -5.48 -15.06
C GLU A 210 8.12 -5.64 -14.30
N ALA A 211 8.10 -5.34 -12.98
CA ALA A 211 6.89 -5.38 -12.18
C ALA A 211 5.85 -4.39 -12.72
N GLN A 212 6.27 -3.15 -13.03
CA GLN A 212 5.45 -2.12 -13.64
C GLN A 212 4.87 -2.58 -14.98
N SER A 213 5.70 -3.04 -15.92
CA SER A 213 5.25 -3.51 -17.24
C SER A 213 4.16 -4.58 -17.12
N LYS A 214 4.38 -5.59 -16.27
CA LYS A 214 3.40 -6.66 -16.05
C LYS A 214 2.11 -6.17 -15.39
N ALA A 215 2.20 -5.20 -14.48
CA ALA A 215 1.02 -4.61 -13.85
C ALA A 215 0.17 -3.85 -14.89
N TYR A 216 0.80 -3.10 -15.80
CA TYR A 216 0.07 -2.43 -16.89
C TYR A 216 -0.51 -3.40 -17.92
N ASP A 217 0.19 -4.48 -18.27
CA ASP A 217 -0.39 -5.55 -19.11
C ASP A 217 -1.68 -6.13 -18.48
N LEU A 218 -1.68 -6.26 -17.15
CA LEU A 218 -2.87 -6.71 -16.42
C LEU A 218 -3.98 -5.64 -16.40
N VAL A 219 -3.63 -4.35 -16.29
CA VAL A 219 -4.60 -3.23 -16.38
C VAL A 219 -5.36 -3.28 -17.69
N GLU A 220 -4.67 -3.53 -18.81
CA GLU A 220 -5.29 -3.60 -20.15
C GLU A 220 -6.29 -4.76 -20.29
N SER A 221 -6.21 -5.79 -19.44
CA SER A 221 -7.16 -6.89 -19.41
C SER A 221 -8.51 -6.56 -18.75
N VAL A 222 -8.61 -5.37 -18.13
CA VAL A 222 -9.81 -4.91 -17.39
C VAL A 222 -10.49 -3.79 -18.14
N SER A 223 -11.80 -3.88 -18.32
CA SER A 223 -12.58 -2.81 -18.96
C SER A 223 -13.95 -2.63 -18.31
N PHE A 224 -14.33 -1.38 -18.12
CA PHE A 224 -15.68 -0.94 -17.78
C PHE A 224 -15.83 0.53 -18.24
N ASP A 225 -17.06 0.99 -18.36
CA ASP A 225 -17.33 2.36 -18.81
C ASP A 225 -16.78 3.38 -17.81
N GLY A 226 -15.97 4.33 -18.33
CA GLY A 226 -15.29 5.34 -17.52
C GLY A 226 -14.13 4.81 -16.67
N ALA A 227 -13.54 3.67 -17.02
CA ALA A 227 -12.31 3.18 -16.36
C ALA A 227 -11.14 4.12 -16.65
N PHE A 228 -10.38 4.50 -15.60
CA PHE A 228 -9.13 5.24 -15.78
C PHE A 228 -8.08 4.80 -14.75
N TYR A 229 -6.84 5.06 -15.03
CA TYR A 229 -5.68 4.77 -14.18
C TYR A 229 -4.52 5.72 -14.52
N ARG A 230 -3.57 5.87 -13.62
CA ARG A 230 -2.32 6.60 -13.88
C ARG A 230 -1.37 5.74 -14.72
N LYS A 231 -0.58 6.40 -15.57
CA LYS A 231 0.36 5.76 -16.49
C LYS A 231 1.81 5.81 -16.02
N ASP A 232 2.05 6.44 -14.88
CA ASP A 232 3.38 6.79 -14.35
C ASP A 232 3.68 6.22 -12.96
N ILE A 233 2.88 5.20 -12.52
CA ILE A 233 3.13 4.50 -11.25
C ILE A 233 4.45 3.73 -11.31
#